data_14d10034ed7d7bb1d9f3a656f9716f32
#
_entry.id   14d10034ed7d7bb1d9f3a656f9716f32
#
_cell.length_a   1.000
_cell.length_b   1.000
_cell.length_c   1.000
_cell.angle_alpha   90.00
_cell.angle_beta   90.00
_cell.angle_gamma   90.00
#
_symmetry.space_group_name_H-M   'P 1'
#
loop_
_entity.id
_entity.type
_entity.pdbx_description
1 polymer ?
#
loop_
_entity_poly.entity_id
_entity_poly.type
_entity_poly.pdbx_seq_one_letter_code
_entity_poly.pdbx_strand_id
1 'polypeptide(L)'
;MKQLPKKSLIALSLLSVSGASFGHGYVSAYNNGVAESRVALCKFPASDTQQKNTNCGGIQYEPQSVEGPEGFPEVGPADGKIASAQSSLAAALDEQTADRWVKRPIKSGSQYFEWTFTANHKTHDWKYYITQPDWNPNQPLARSSFDLTPFCVVEGNGEQPPMQVSHLCNVPEREGYQVILAVWDVGDTAMAFYNVIDVKFDGDGPIIPDWDQGGQINPTQDLNVGDAVYTRVFDQSGENASYSTELVIESTEQGKANNWSYALSSKINQEQTQIKAGQ
;
A
#
# COMPACT_ATOMS: atom_id res chain seq x y z
N MET A 1 72.46 21.54 22.71
CA MET A 1 71.29 21.65 21.79
C MET A 1 70.38 20.47 22.08
N LYS A 2 69.22 20.69 22.78
CA LYS A 2 68.24 19.65 23.08
C LYS A 2 67.17 19.66 21.99
N GLN A 3 67.02 18.56 21.30
CA GLN A 3 65.90 18.38 20.32
C GLN A 3 64.56 18.07 21.07
N LEU A 4 63.53 18.84 20.74
CA LEU A 4 62.18 18.63 21.18
C LEU A 4 61.50 17.51 20.32
N PRO A 5 60.71 16.64 20.89
CA PRO A 5 60.00 15.62 20.12
C PRO A 5 58.82 16.23 19.34
N LYS A 6 58.72 15.87 18.06
CA LYS A 6 57.53 16.18 17.21
C LYS A 6 56.32 15.39 17.69
N LYS A 7 55.32 16.10 18.18
CA LYS A 7 53.99 15.50 18.45
C LYS A 7 53.23 15.31 17.13
N SER A 8 53.08 14.08 16.69
CA SER A 8 52.16 13.74 15.60
C SER A 8 50.72 13.81 16.11
N LEU A 9 49.95 14.73 15.58
CA LEU A 9 48.48 14.75 15.71
C LEU A 9 47.90 13.72 14.74
N ILE A 10 47.38 12.63 15.27
CA ILE A 10 46.53 11.68 14.50
C ILE A 10 45.14 12.30 14.48
N ALA A 11 44.76 12.85 13.34
CA ALA A 11 43.35 13.23 13.08
C ALA A 11 42.53 11.96 12.84
N LEU A 12 41.75 11.58 13.82
CA LEU A 12 40.74 10.51 13.70
C LEU A 12 39.55 11.06 12.93
N SER A 13 39.49 10.84 11.62
CA SER A 13 38.31 11.15 10.82
C SER A 13 37.23 10.13 11.16
N LEU A 14 36.23 10.54 11.92
CA LEU A 14 34.97 9.83 12.07
C LEU A 14 34.26 9.86 10.70
N LEU A 15 34.36 8.77 9.94
CA LEU A 15 33.46 8.50 8.85
C LEU A 15 32.07 8.19 9.51
N SER A 16 31.19 9.17 9.49
CA SER A 16 29.76 8.93 9.70
C SER A 16 29.27 8.09 8.52
N VAL A 17 29.17 6.79 8.71
CA VAL A 17 28.36 5.92 7.84
C VAL A 17 26.92 6.32 8.12
N SER A 18 26.40 7.24 7.31
CA SER A 18 24.94 7.38 7.18
C SER A 18 24.44 6.05 6.62
N GLY A 19 23.92 5.21 7.49
CA GLY A 19 23.18 4.03 7.08
C GLY A 19 22.05 4.52 6.20
N ALA A 20 22.12 4.24 4.90
CA ALA A 20 20.97 4.41 4.03
C ALA A 20 19.90 3.48 4.57
N SER A 21 18.87 4.05 5.19
CA SER A 21 17.68 3.32 5.57
C SER A 21 16.90 3.09 4.28
N PHE A 22 16.83 1.85 3.83
CA PHE A 22 16.07 1.48 2.63
C PHE A 22 14.66 1.14 3.05
N GLY A 23 13.67 1.91 2.58
CA GLY A 23 12.27 1.51 2.61
C GLY A 23 12.10 0.19 1.86
N HIS A 24 11.10 -0.59 2.20
CA HIS A 24 10.75 -1.80 1.47
C HIS A 24 9.24 -2.05 1.58
N GLY A 25 8.57 -2.10 0.44
CA GLY A 25 7.14 -2.35 0.42
C GLY A 25 6.62 -2.73 -0.97
N TYR A 26 5.48 -3.41 -0.99
CA TYR A 26 4.80 -3.76 -2.24
C TYR A 26 3.29 -3.83 -2.05
N VAL A 27 2.56 -3.66 -3.16
CA VAL A 27 1.11 -3.82 -3.16
C VAL A 27 0.78 -5.31 -3.08
N SER A 28 0.07 -5.68 -2.04
CA SER A 28 -0.42 -7.02 -1.74
C SER A 28 -1.95 -7.03 -1.65
N ALA A 29 -2.55 -8.16 -1.37
CA ALA A 29 -3.97 -8.28 -1.04
C ALA A 29 -4.07 -9.12 0.23
N TYR A 30 -3.70 -8.54 1.36
CA TYR A 30 -3.61 -9.25 2.62
C TYR A 30 -4.96 -9.38 3.34
N ASN A 31 -5.92 -8.51 3.05
CA ASN A 31 -7.25 -8.50 3.66
C ASN A 31 -8.34 -8.35 2.59
N ASN A 32 -8.67 -7.12 2.19
CA ASN A 32 -9.69 -6.80 1.21
C ASN A 32 -9.12 -6.18 -0.08
N GLY A 33 -7.82 -6.21 -0.25
CA GLY A 33 -7.15 -5.65 -1.42
C GLY A 33 -7.61 -6.32 -2.69
N VAL A 34 -7.94 -5.49 -3.68
CA VAL A 34 -8.55 -5.94 -4.92
C VAL A 34 -7.59 -6.69 -5.83
N ALA A 35 -6.31 -6.29 -5.83
CA ALA A 35 -5.32 -6.89 -6.71
C ALA A 35 -3.90 -6.76 -6.15
N GLU A 36 -3.14 -7.82 -6.27
CA GLU A 36 -1.71 -7.82 -5.99
C GLU A 36 -0.93 -7.21 -7.15
N SER A 37 0.18 -6.55 -6.84
CA SER A 37 1.10 -6.04 -7.87
C SER A 37 1.77 -7.18 -8.64
N ARG A 38 2.25 -6.81 -9.85
CA ARG A 38 3.03 -7.70 -10.71
C ARG A 38 4.16 -8.38 -9.94
N VAL A 39 4.90 -7.61 -9.12
CA VAL A 39 6.01 -8.13 -8.33
C VAL A 39 5.56 -8.99 -7.16
N ALA A 40 4.42 -8.70 -6.53
CA ALA A 40 3.86 -9.56 -5.49
C ALA A 40 3.50 -10.95 -6.04
N LEU A 41 2.95 -11.01 -7.25
CA LEU A 41 2.66 -12.26 -7.96
C LEU A 41 3.91 -13.01 -8.43
N CYS A 42 5.08 -12.34 -8.48
CA CYS A 42 6.38 -12.94 -8.75
C CYS A 42 7.04 -13.58 -7.52
N LYS A 43 6.60 -13.24 -6.30
CA LYS A 43 7.27 -13.62 -5.04
C LYS A 43 7.60 -15.10 -4.97
N PHE A 44 8.87 -15.41 -4.63
CA PHE A 44 9.35 -16.78 -4.45
C PHE A 44 10.15 -16.90 -3.13
N PRO A 45 9.94 -17.93 -2.30
CA PRO A 45 8.80 -18.86 -2.43
C PRO A 45 7.45 -18.16 -2.26
N ALA A 46 6.45 -18.65 -2.95
CA ALA A 46 5.09 -18.11 -2.83
C ALA A 46 4.57 -18.34 -1.40
N SER A 47 3.73 -17.40 -0.92
CA SER A 47 3.05 -17.56 0.37
C SER A 47 1.90 -18.57 0.31
N ASP A 48 1.41 -18.83 -0.89
CA ASP A 48 0.48 -19.89 -1.23
C ASP A 48 1.20 -20.98 -2.03
N THR A 49 0.50 -21.98 -2.50
CA THR A 49 1.05 -23.19 -3.10
C THR A 49 1.73 -22.97 -4.45
N GLN A 50 1.62 -21.77 -5.07
CA GLN A 50 2.12 -21.53 -6.43
C GLN A 50 2.46 -20.07 -6.71
N GLN A 51 3.67 -19.83 -7.23
CA GLN A 51 4.05 -18.55 -7.84
C GLN A 51 3.18 -18.31 -9.09
N LYS A 52 2.56 -17.11 -9.19
CA LYS A 52 1.59 -16.80 -10.26
C LYS A 52 2.27 -16.20 -11.49
N ASN A 53 3.22 -15.27 -11.29
CA ASN A 53 4.09 -14.77 -12.36
C ASN A 53 5.43 -15.51 -12.33
N THR A 54 5.94 -15.90 -13.47
CA THR A 54 7.21 -16.63 -13.62
C THR A 54 8.23 -15.80 -14.40
N ASN A 55 9.51 -16.22 -14.41
CA ASN A 55 10.59 -15.54 -15.12
C ASN A 55 10.76 -14.05 -14.70
N CYS A 56 10.57 -13.76 -13.43
CA CYS A 56 10.66 -12.40 -12.90
C CYS A 56 12.09 -11.92 -12.58
N GLY A 57 13.10 -12.74 -12.86
CA GLY A 57 14.49 -12.40 -12.52
C GLY A 57 14.73 -12.36 -11.01
N GLY A 58 15.74 -11.59 -10.57
CA GLY A 58 16.15 -11.53 -9.16
C GLY A 58 15.10 -10.95 -8.23
N ILE A 59 14.25 -10.07 -8.72
CA ILE A 59 13.23 -9.39 -7.90
C ILE A 59 12.20 -10.34 -7.26
N GLN A 60 12.04 -11.55 -7.77
CA GLN A 60 11.17 -12.57 -7.19
C GLN A 60 11.55 -12.94 -5.74
N TYR A 61 12.81 -12.75 -5.35
CA TYR A 61 13.31 -13.00 -4.00
C TYR A 61 13.20 -11.79 -3.08
N GLU A 62 13.05 -10.60 -3.67
CA GLU A 62 12.97 -9.32 -2.96
C GLU A 62 11.84 -8.44 -3.51
N PRO A 63 10.58 -8.89 -3.54
CA PRO A 63 9.46 -8.18 -4.18
C PRO A 63 9.22 -6.79 -3.58
N GLN A 64 9.69 -6.54 -2.35
CA GLN A 64 9.59 -5.27 -1.66
C GLN A 64 10.57 -4.19 -2.15
N SER A 65 11.51 -4.54 -3.07
CA SER A 65 12.68 -3.70 -3.42
C SER A 65 12.57 -3.06 -4.82
N VAL A 66 11.35 -2.82 -5.33
CA VAL A 66 11.14 -2.11 -6.59
C VAL A 66 11.17 -0.60 -6.32
N GLU A 67 12.37 -0.09 -6.18
CA GLU A 67 12.67 1.30 -5.78
C GLU A 67 13.39 2.04 -6.91
N GLY A 68 13.06 3.32 -7.09
CA GLY A 68 13.68 4.20 -8.07
C GLY A 68 13.52 5.68 -7.72
N PRO A 69 13.99 6.60 -8.59
CA PRO A 69 13.88 8.03 -8.34
C PRO A 69 12.42 8.46 -8.09
N GLU A 70 12.20 9.38 -7.14
CA GLU A 70 10.90 9.98 -6.87
C GLU A 70 10.42 10.93 -7.98
N GLY A 71 9.18 11.44 -7.84
CA GLY A 71 8.68 12.58 -8.62
C GLY A 71 7.93 12.20 -9.89
N PHE A 72 7.45 10.96 -10.04
CA PHE A 72 6.56 10.60 -11.16
C PHE A 72 5.25 11.43 -11.09
N PRO A 73 4.75 11.97 -12.22
CA PRO A 73 5.17 11.70 -13.60
C PRO A 73 6.24 12.64 -14.17
N GLU A 74 6.58 13.76 -13.51
CA GLU A 74 7.49 14.79 -14.07
C GLU A 74 8.94 14.32 -14.11
N VAL A 75 9.34 13.51 -13.15
CA VAL A 75 10.65 12.88 -13.01
C VAL A 75 10.44 11.37 -12.85
N GLY A 76 11.18 10.71 -11.96
CA GLY A 76 11.02 9.27 -11.71
C GLY A 76 11.69 8.39 -12.78
N PRO A 77 11.31 7.11 -12.87
CA PRO A 77 11.88 6.17 -13.83
C PRO A 77 11.65 6.59 -15.27
N ALA A 78 12.61 6.32 -16.16
CA ALA A 78 12.48 6.58 -17.58
C ALA A 78 11.35 5.74 -18.22
N ASP A 79 10.82 6.22 -19.34
CA ASP A 79 9.86 5.47 -20.14
C ASP A 79 10.46 4.14 -20.60
N GLY A 80 9.67 3.08 -20.53
CA GLY A 80 10.10 1.71 -20.73
C GLY A 80 10.79 1.06 -19.52
N LYS A 81 10.95 1.82 -18.42
CA LYS A 81 11.59 1.37 -17.15
C LYS A 81 10.72 1.62 -15.91
N ILE A 82 9.46 1.93 -16.13
CA ILE A 82 8.54 2.30 -15.04
C ILE A 82 8.26 1.10 -14.13
N ALA A 83 8.03 -0.09 -14.71
CA ALA A 83 7.69 -1.28 -13.92
C ALA A 83 8.85 -1.81 -13.09
N SER A 84 10.08 -1.61 -13.53
CA SER A 84 11.30 -1.97 -12.79
C SER A 84 11.81 -0.87 -11.86
N ALA A 85 11.22 0.35 -11.91
CA ALA A 85 11.76 1.55 -11.28
C ALA A 85 13.22 1.84 -11.68
N GLN A 86 13.63 1.46 -12.90
CA GLN A 86 15.02 1.48 -13.41
C GLN A 86 15.99 0.54 -12.67
N SER A 87 15.53 -0.30 -11.76
CA SER A 87 16.35 -1.27 -11.05
C SER A 87 16.76 -2.43 -11.97
N SER A 88 18.04 -2.74 -12.03
CA SER A 88 18.55 -3.90 -12.77
C SER A 88 18.06 -5.23 -12.19
N LEU A 89 17.84 -5.29 -10.86
CA LEU A 89 17.27 -6.45 -10.18
C LEU A 89 15.84 -6.76 -10.66
N ALA A 90 15.07 -5.70 -10.96
CA ALA A 90 13.66 -5.78 -11.36
C ALA A 90 13.47 -5.69 -12.89
N ALA A 91 14.53 -5.68 -13.69
CA ALA A 91 14.46 -5.40 -15.15
C ALA A 91 13.48 -6.31 -15.90
N ALA A 92 13.25 -7.55 -15.45
CA ALA A 92 12.28 -8.46 -16.05
C ALA A 92 10.83 -7.92 -15.95
N LEU A 93 10.51 -7.05 -14.99
CA LEU A 93 9.19 -6.45 -14.84
C LEU A 93 8.84 -5.48 -15.99
N ASP A 94 9.83 -5.00 -16.75
CA ASP A 94 9.61 -4.10 -17.90
C ASP A 94 9.11 -4.82 -19.14
N GLU A 95 9.18 -6.16 -19.18
CA GLU A 95 8.56 -6.91 -20.27
C GLU A 95 7.06 -6.61 -20.31
N GLN A 96 6.57 -6.21 -21.49
CA GLN A 96 5.18 -5.82 -21.64
C GLN A 96 4.59 -6.37 -22.94
N THR A 97 3.68 -7.33 -22.76
CA THR A 97 2.78 -7.82 -23.81
C THR A 97 1.40 -8.08 -23.21
N ALA A 98 0.40 -8.21 -24.06
CA ALA A 98 -0.97 -8.49 -23.65
C ALA A 98 -1.10 -9.76 -22.78
N ASP A 99 -0.21 -10.72 -22.94
CA ASP A 99 -0.32 -12.04 -22.31
C ASP A 99 0.80 -12.36 -21.29
N ARG A 100 1.75 -11.43 -21.10
CA ARG A 100 2.93 -11.69 -20.26
C ARG A 100 2.60 -11.86 -18.78
N TRP A 101 1.69 -11.04 -18.25
CA TRP A 101 1.42 -10.93 -16.81
C TRP A 101 0.05 -11.46 -16.43
N VAL A 102 -0.05 -12.06 -15.26
CA VAL A 102 -1.33 -12.46 -14.67
C VAL A 102 -2.12 -11.21 -14.32
N LYS A 103 -3.35 -11.10 -14.86
CA LYS A 103 -4.26 -9.99 -14.60
C LYS A 103 -5.21 -10.35 -13.48
N ARG A 104 -5.38 -9.45 -12.54
CA ARG A 104 -6.36 -9.59 -11.45
C ARG A 104 -7.68 -8.96 -11.86
N PRO A 105 -8.82 -9.62 -11.59
CA PRO A 105 -10.11 -9.02 -11.86
C PRO A 105 -10.32 -7.77 -11.00
N ILE A 106 -10.90 -6.72 -11.60
CA ILE A 106 -11.23 -5.47 -10.93
C ILE A 106 -12.52 -4.88 -11.50
N LYS A 107 -13.19 -4.01 -10.73
CA LYS A 107 -14.31 -3.20 -11.19
C LYS A 107 -14.01 -1.72 -10.97
N SER A 108 -14.68 -0.86 -11.73
CA SER A 108 -14.71 0.58 -11.48
C SER A 108 -15.43 0.88 -10.16
N GLY A 109 -15.21 2.08 -9.62
CA GLY A 109 -15.77 2.48 -8.32
C GLY A 109 -14.80 2.19 -7.16
N SER A 110 -15.34 2.12 -5.96
CA SER A 110 -14.56 1.99 -4.72
C SER A 110 -13.84 0.65 -4.63
N GLN A 111 -12.51 0.69 -4.53
CA GLN A 111 -11.64 -0.48 -4.44
C GLN A 111 -10.55 -0.22 -3.39
N TYR A 112 -10.14 -1.26 -2.66
CA TYR A 112 -9.04 -1.19 -1.72
C TYR A 112 -7.72 -1.60 -2.36
N PHE A 113 -6.69 -0.76 -2.20
CA PHE A 113 -5.30 -1.08 -2.52
C PHE A 113 -4.50 -1.19 -1.23
N GLU A 114 -3.84 -2.31 -1.04
CA GLU A 114 -3.18 -2.64 0.21
C GLU A 114 -1.67 -2.77 0.02
N TRP A 115 -0.92 -2.07 0.88
CA TRP A 115 0.53 -2.18 0.91
C TRP A 115 0.98 -3.01 2.09
N THR A 116 1.96 -3.86 1.86
CA THR A 116 2.72 -4.56 2.90
C THR A 116 4.16 -4.05 2.88
N PHE A 117 4.61 -3.55 4.00
CA PHE A 117 5.98 -3.09 4.19
C PHE A 117 6.78 -4.16 4.93
N THR A 118 8.04 -4.34 4.55
CA THR A 118 9.04 -5.08 5.33
C THR A 118 9.98 -4.12 6.06
N ALA A 119 10.03 -2.87 5.59
CA ALA A 119 10.64 -1.72 6.27
C ALA A 119 9.83 -0.47 5.89
N ASN A 120 9.06 0.06 6.83
CA ASN A 120 8.25 1.26 6.64
C ASN A 120 9.07 2.52 6.90
N HIS A 121 8.80 3.58 6.12
CA HIS A 121 9.46 4.88 6.20
C HIS A 121 8.46 6.02 6.33
N LYS A 122 8.96 7.18 6.78
CA LYS A 122 8.18 8.41 6.66
C LYS A 122 7.72 8.58 5.23
N THR A 123 6.44 8.83 5.07
CA THR A 123 5.79 8.86 3.77
C THR A 123 5.39 10.27 3.40
N HIS A 124 5.72 10.68 2.17
CA HIS A 124 5.17 11.88 1.59
C HIS A 124 3.73 11.63 1.16
N ASP A 125 3.53 10.72 0.21
CA ASP A 125 2.20 10.31 -0.25
C ASP A 125 2.21 8.93 -0.93
N TRP A 126 1.01 8.45 -1.26
CA TRP A 126 0.77 7.38 -2.22
C TRP A 126 -0.09 7.90 -3.36
N LYS A 127 0.31 7.63 -4.60
CA LYS A 127 -0.40 8.01 -5.82
C LYS A 127 -0.71 6.80 -6.67
N TYR A 128 -1.90 6.81 -7.26
CA TYR A 128 -2.36 5.73 -8.14
C TYR A 128 -2.74 6.29 -9.49
N TYR A 129 -2.12 5.77 -10.52
CA TYR A 129 -2.35 6.11 -11.93
C TYR A 129 -2.91 4.90 -12.64
N ILE A 130 -3.68 5.11 -13.71
CA ILE A 130 -4.21 4.01 -14.54
C ILE A 130 -3.90 4.29 -16.00
N THR A 131 -3.74 3.23 -16.79
CA THR A 131 -3.55 3.37 -18.22
C THR A 131 -4.75 4.04 -18.91
N GLN A 132 -4.47 4.73 -20.01
CA GLN A 132 -5.51 5.31 -20.86
C GLN A 132 -6.38 4.20 -21.48
N PRO A 133 -7.65 4.47 -21.85
CA PRO A 133 -8.55 3.44 -22.36
C PRO A 133 -8.02 2.72 -23.59
N ASP A 134 -7.26 3.41 -24.44
CA ASP A 134 -6.73 2.96 -25.71
C ASP A 134 -5.21 2.66 -25.70
N TRP A 135 -4.61 2.49 -24.50
CA TRP A 135 -3.20 2.16 -24.38
C TRP A 135 -2.84 0.87 -25.11
N ASN A 136 -1.60 0.76 -25.59
CA ASN A 136 -1.14 -0.43 -26.29
C ASN A 136 -0.45 -1.42 -25.32
N PRO A 137 -1.05 -2.59 -25.00
CA PRO A 137 -0.49 -3.54 -24.05
C PRO A 137 0.77 -4.28 -24.56
N ASN A 138 1.13 -4.11 -25.83
CA ASN A 138 2.31 -4.71 -26.44
C ASN A 138 3.48 -3.72 -26.60
N GLN A 139 3.43 -2.60 -25.90
CA GLN A 139 4.52 -1.63 -25.84
C GLN A 139 5.00 -1.48 -24.38
N PRO A 140 6.30 -1.24 -24.15
CA PRO A 140 6.80 -0.92 -22.83
C PRO A 140 6.03 0.23 -22.19
N LEU A 141 5.78 0.15 -20.87
CA LEU A 141 5.07 1.18 -20.13
C LEU A 141 5.84 2.51 -20.19
N ALA A 142 5.17 3.53 -20.67
CA ALA A 142 5.66 4.90 -20.77
C ALA A 142 4.65 5.85 -20.14
N ARG A 143 5.04 7.11 -19.90
CA ARG A 143 4.10 8.15 -19.43
C ARG A 143 2.88 8.27 -20.32
N SER A 144 3.08 8.17 -21.65
CA SER A 144 1.98 8.16 -22.63
C SER A 144 1.01 6.98 -22.49
N SER A 145 1.37 5.94 -21.75
CA SER A 145 0.47 4.83 -21.47
C SER A 145 -0.57 5.15 -20.38
N PHE A 146 -0.33 6.17 -19.56
CA PHE A 146 -1.14 6.49 -18.37
C PHE A 146 -1.92 7.79 -18.48
N ASP A 147 -3.05 7.86 -17.78
CA ASP A 147 -3.56 9.14 -17.30
C ASP A 147 -2.59 9.66 -16.25
N LEU A 148 -1.94 10.80 -16.54
CA LEU A 148 -0.91 11.35 -15.64
C LEU A 148 -1.49 12.15 -14.46
N THR A 149 -2.81 12.34 -14.42
CA THR A 149 -3.51 12.76 -13.21
C THR A 149 -3.85 11.53 -12.38
N PRO A 150 -3.33 11.40 -11.15
CA PRO A 150 -3.62 10.24 -10.32
C PRO A 150 -5.13 10.20 -10.00
N PHE A 151 -5.74 9.03 -10.11
CA PHE A 151 -7.14 8.85 -9.72
C PHE A 151 -7.32 8.74 -8.20
N CYS A 152 -6.23 8.53 -7.47
CA CYS A 152 -6.23 8.43 -6.02
C CYS A 152 -4.91 8.97 -5.48
N VAL A 153 -5.01 9.83 -4.46
CA VAL A 153 -3.86 10.34 -3.69
C VAL A 153 -4.16 10.14 -2.22
N VAL A 154 -3.23 9.58 -1.48
CA VAL A 154 -3.31 9.41 -0.03
C VAL A 154 -2.10 10.10 0.58
N GLU A 155 -2.34 11.13 1.39
CA GLU A 155 -1.29 11.90 2.04
C GLU A 155 -0.65 11.11 3.19
N GLY A 156 0.67 11.02 3.17
CA GLY A 156 1.44 10.40 4.24
C GLY A 156 1.77 11.35 5.39
N ASN A 157 1.65 12.66 5.17
CA ASN A 157 1.88 13.72 6.16
C ASN A 157 3.27 13.67 6.84
N GLY A 158 4.26 13.02 6.22
CA GLY A 158 5.57 12.79 6.81
C GLY A 158 5.57 11.77 7.96
N GLU A 159 4.47 11.07 8.16
CA GLU A 159 4.34 10.04 9.20
C GLU A 159 4.89 8.70 8.71
N GLN A 160 5.34 7.88 9.66
CA GLN A 160 5.72 6.50 9.38
C GLN A 160 4.49 5.61 9.49
N PRO A 161 4.04 4.98 8.39
CA PRO A 161 2.84 4.15 8.40
C PRO A 161 3.05 2.85 9.18
N PRO A 162 1.99 2.15 9.60
CA PRO A 162 2.09 0.78 10.08
C PRO A 162 2.61 -0.14 8.97
N MET A 163 2.99 -1.38 9.33
CA MET A 163 3.55 -2.37 8.39
C MET A 163 2.56 -2.82 7.30
N GLN A 164 1.29 -2.52 7.46
CA GLN A 164 0.23 -2.75 6.49
C GLN A 164 -0.71 -1.55 6.48
N VAL A 165 -1.04 -1.06 5.28
CA VAL A 165 -2.02 0.01 5.08
C VAL A 165 -2.98 -0.36 3.97
N SER A 166 -4.20 0.15 4.06
CA SER A 166 -5.27 -0.06 3.09
C SER A 166 -5.82 1.29 2.64
N HIS A 167 -5.84 1.53 1.34
CA HIS A 167 -6.28 2.78 0.73
C HIS A 167 -7.55 2.54 -0.08
N LEU A 168 -8.65 3.19 0.29
CA LEU A 168 -9.88 3.17 -0.48
C LEU A 168 -9.77 4.21 -1.60
N CYS A 169 -9.83 3.75 -2.85
CA CYS A 169 -9.70 4.58 -4.04
C CYS A 169 -10.90 4.37 -4.97
N ASN A 170 -11.33 5.43 -5.62
CA ASN A 170 -12.39 5.34 -6.63
C ASN A 170 -11.76 5.11 -8.02
N VAL A 171 -11.75 3.86 -8.46
CA VAL A 171 -11.17 3.43 -9.74
C VAL A 171 -12.03 3.92 -10.89
N PRO A 172 -11.48 4.66 -11.89
CA PRO A 172 -12.25 5.16 -13.02
C PRO A 172 -12.76 4.02 -13.91
N GLU A 173 -13.80 4.31 -14.70
CA GLU A 173 -14.32 3.36 -15.67
C GLU A 173 -13.28 3.02 -16.73
N ARG A 174 -13.07 1.73 -16.93
CA ARG A 174 -12.19 1.13 -17.94
C ARG A 174 -12.78 -0.20 -18.40
N GLU A 175 -12.27 -0.68 -19.51
CA GLU A 175 -12.61 -1.99 -20.08
C GLU A 175 -11.34 -2.80 -20.34
N GLY A 176 -11.47 -4.12 -20.33
CA GLY A 176 -10.43 -5.05 -20.72
C GLY A 176 -9.19 -4.99 -19.84
N TYR A 177 -8.03 -5.20 -20.43
CA TYR A 177 -6.74 -5.18 -19.73
C TYR A 177 -6.23 -3.75 -19.53
N GLN A 178 -6.00 -3.40 -18.28
CA GLN A 178 -5.42 -2.13 -17.88
C GLN A 178 -4.26 -2.37 -16.90
N VAL A 179 -3.43 -1.36 -16.73
CA VAL A 179 -2.36 -1.34 -15.72
C VAL A 179 -2.58 -0.19 -14.76
N ILE A 180 -2.55 -0.48 -13.47
CA ILE A 180 -2.51 0.54 -12.43
C ILE A 180 -1.06 0.65 -11.94
N LEU A 181 -0.55 1.87 -11.86
CA LEU A 181 0.74 2.19 -11.26
C LEU A 181 0.50 2.78 -9.89
N ALA A 182 0.92 2.08 -8.86
CA ALA A 182 0.92 2.55 -7.48
C ALA A 182 2.33 3.02 -7.11
N VAL A 183 2.44 4.27 -6.71
CA VAL A 183 3.71 4.91 -6.30
C VAL A 183 3.63 5.25 -4.82
N TRP A 184 4.58 4.77 -4.03
CA TRP A 184 4.80 5.18 -2.65
C TRP A 184 6.01 6.11 -2.61
N ASP A 185 5.75 7.40 -2.35
CA ASP A 185 6.76 8.45 -2.27
C ASP A 185 7.27 8.57 -0.83
N VAL A 186 8.58 8.34 -0.65
CA VAL A 186 9.21 8.27 0.68
C VAL A 186 9.63 9.67 1.11
N GLY A 187 9.18 10.11 2.28
CA GLY A 187 9.36 11.48 2.74
C GLY A 187 10.72 11.82 3.35
N ASP A 188 11.61 10.84 3.53
CA ASP A 188 12.94 11.01 4.13
C ASP A 188 14.11 10.58 3.21
N THR A 189 13.80 10.23 1.97
CA THR A 189 14.77 9.94 0.90
C THR A 189 14.31 10.58 -0.41
N ALA A 190 15.17 10.62 -1.45
CA ALA A 190 14.81 11.04 -2.80
C ALA A 190 14.38 9.83 -3.67
N MET A 191 13.69 8.87 -3.07
CA MET A 191 13.32 7.61 -3.68
C MET A 191 11.81 7.34 -3.50
N ALA A 192 11.24 6.59 -4.44
CA ALA A 192 9.88 6.11 -4.38
C ALA A 192 9.82 4.63 -4.78
N PHE A 193 8.77 3.94 -4.33
CA PHE A 193 8.50 2.56 -4.70
C PHE A 193 7.41 2.49 -5.77
N TYR A 194 7.68 1.73 -6.82
CA TYR A 194 6.83 1.62 -8.01
C TYR A 194 6.24 0.23 -8.10
N ASN A 195 4.93 0.12 -7.99
CA ASN A 195 4.24 -1.15 -8.08
C ASN A 195 3.23 -1.15 -9.23
N VAL A 196 3.49 -1.95 -10.25
CA VAL A 196 2.58 -2.16 -11.36
C VAL A 196 1.59 -3.27 -10.99
N ILE A 197 0.30 -3.04 -11.24
CA ILE A 197 -0.80 -3.93 -10.99
C ILE A 197 -1.51 -4.21 -12.31
N ASP A 198 -1.44 -5.44 -12.78
CA ASP A 198 -2.10 -5.88 -14.02
C ASP A 198 -3.54 -6.26 -13.71
N VAL A 199 -4.51 -5.57 -14.29
CA VAL A 199 -5.93 -5.74 -13.97
C VAL A 199 -6.80 -5.98 -15.21
N LYS A 200 -7.94 -6.64 -15.02
CA LYS A 200 -8.92 -6.90 -16.06
C LYS A 200 -10.31 -6.50 -15.59
N PHE A 201 -10.96 -5.62 -16.34
CA PHE A 201 -12.25 -5.00 -15.99
C PHE A 201 -13.49 -5.79 -16.41
N ASP A 202 -13.37 -6.86 -17.16
CA ASP A 202 -14.49 -7.70 -17.64
C ASP A 202 -14.69 -8.98 -16.82
N GLY A 203 -14.07 -9.05 -15.62
CA GLY A 203 -14.18 -10.17 -14.71
C GLY A 203 -15.16 -9.94 -13.56
N ASP A 204 -15.49 -11.04 -12.87
CA ASP A 204 -16.20 -11.03 -11.59
C ASP A 204 -15.27 -10.60 -10.44
N GLY A 205 -14.67 -9.40 -10.55
CA GLY A 205 -13.86 -8.82 -9.47
C GLY A 205 -14.65 -8.68 -8.18
N PRO A 206 -13.99 -8.63 -7.02
CA PRO A 206 -14.68 -8.43 -5.75
C PRO A 206 -15.51 -7.14 -5.81
N ILE A 207 -16.79 -7.23 -5.46
CA ILE A 207 -17.64 -6.05 -5.26
C ILE A 207 -17.29 -5.56 -3.86
N ILE A 208 -16.57 -4.42 -3.79
CA ILE A 208 -16.44 -3.71 -2.53
C ILE A 208 -17.66 -2.79 -2.43
N PRO A 209 -18.49 -2.94 -1.41
CA PRO A 209 -19.60 -2.03 -1.19
C PRO A 209 -19.10 -0.59 -1.16
N ASP A 210 -19.83 0.33 -1.76
CA ASP A 210 -19.57 1.77 -1.67
C ASP A 210 -19.95 2.20 -0.25
N TRP A 211 -18.95 2.21 0.65
CA TRP A 211 -19.10 2.58 2.04
C TRP A 211 -18.53 3.97 2.27
N ASP A 212 -19.39 4.90 2.62
CA ASP A 212 -18.94 6.18 3.14
C ASP A 212 -18.31 6.01 4.53
N GLN A 213 -17.21 6.70 4.77
CA GLN A 213 -16.58 6.69 6.10
C GLN A 213 -17.43 7.48 7.09
N GLY A 214 -18.11 6.78 8.01
CA GLY A 214 -18.95 7.38 9.03
C GLY A 214 -18.22 7.79 10.31
N GLY A 215 -17.02 7.24 10.56
CA GLY A 215 -16.28 7.52 11.79
C GLY A 215 -15.01 6.68 11.94
N GLN A 216 -14.36 6.81 13.09
CA GLN A 216 -13.17 6.04 13.47
C GLN A 216 -13.29 5.54 14.92
N ILE A 217 -12.79 4.33 15.17
CA ILE A 217 -12.62 3.77 16.52
C ILE A 217 -11.18 4.02 16.93
N ASN A 218 -10.97 4.97 17.86
CA ASN A 218 -9.64 5.34 18.35
C ASN A 218 -9.46 4.82 19.79
N PRO A 219 -8.77 3.72 20.02
CA PRO A 219 -8.54 3.15 21.35
C PRO A 219 -7.46 3.95 22.10
N THR A 220 -7.87 4.95 22.86
CA THR A 220 -6.96 5.85 23.58
C THR A 220 -6.64 5.40 25.00
N GLN A 221 -7.38 4.44 25.56
CA GLN A 221 -7.22 3.97 26.93
C GLN A 221 -7.72 2.53 27.11
N ASP A 222 -7.21 1.88 28.16
CA ASP A 222 -7.74 0.60 28.64
C ASP A 222 -9.07 0.83 29.37
N LEU A 223 -9.98 -0.13 29.27
CA LEU A 223 -11.29 -0.16 29.95
C LEU A 223 -11.29 -1.20 31.06
N ASN A 224 -12.13 -0.99 32.07
CA ASN A 224 -12.29 -1.93 33.18
C ASN A 224 -13.41 -2.94 32.92
N VAL A 225 -13.37 -4.07 33.62
CA VAL A 225 -14.48 -5.03 33.60
C VAL A 225 -15.77 -4.34 34.08
N GLY A 226 -16.81 -4.47 33.28
CA GLY A 226 -18.11 -3.82 33.51
C GLY A 226 -18.29 -2.48 32.81
N ASP A 227 -17.21 -1.90 32.23
CA ASP A 227 -17.35 -0.73 31.36
C ASP A 227 -18.04 -1.14 30.06
N ALA A 228 -18.77 -0.20 29.47
CA ALA A 228 -19.39 -0.38 28.16
C ALA A 228 -18.89 0.67 27.16
N VAL A 229 -18.65 0.23 25.93
CA VAL A 229 -18.35 1.10 24.79
C VAL A 229 -19.36 0.83 23.70
N TYR A 230 -19.87 1.88 23.04
CA TYR A 230 -20.85 1.76 22.01
C TYR A 230 -20.65 2.76 20.88
N THR A 231 -21.11 2.38 19.69
CA THR A 231 -21.17 3.29 18.54
C THR A 231 -22.48 4.07 18.58
N ARG A 232 -22.43 5.34 18.15
CA ARG A 232 -23.62 6.17 17.89
C ARG A 232 -23.59 6.58 16.41
N VAL A 233 -24.66 6.31 15.72
CA VAL A 233 -24.80 6.61 14.30
C VAL A 233 -25.83 7.69 14.11
N PHE A 234 -25.50 8.69 13.31
CA PHE A 234 -26.37 9.82 13.01
C PHE A 234 -26.61 9.88 11.50
N ASP A 235 -27.83 10.10 11.11
CA ASP A 235 -28.25 10.38 9.75
C ASP A 235 -28.91 11.78 9.66
N GLN A 236 -29.46 12.14 8.52
CA GLN A 236 -30.10 13.45 8.30
C GLN A 236 -31.30 13.71 9.23
N SER A 237 -31.89 12.67 9.81
CA SER A 237 -33.03 12.75 10.74
C SER A 237 -32.59 12.75 12.23
N GLY A 238 -31.32 12.58 12.51
CA GLY A 238 -30.74 12.55 13.84
C GLY A 238 -30.09 11.23 14.20
N GLU A 239 -30.05 10.89 15.50
CA GLU A 239 -29.46 9.63 15.96
C GLU A 239 -30.33 8.42 15.56
N ASN A 240 -29.71 7.44 14.94
CA ASN A 240 -30.34 6.21 14.54
C ASN A 240 -29.86 5.05 15.40
N ALA A 241 -30.59 4.80 16.49
CA ALA A 241 -30.24 3.79 17.49
C ALA A 241 -30.24 2.35 16.93
N SER A 242 -30.92 2.08 15.80
CA SER A 242 -30.93 0.74 15.19
C SER A 242 -29.58 0.33 14.63
N TYR A 243 -28.69 1.27 14.40
CA TYR A 243 -27.33 1.04 13.91
C TYR A 243 -26.25 1.11 15.01
N SER A 244 -26.66 1.32 16.27
CA SER A 244 -25.74 1.31 17.40
C SER A 244 -25.38 -0.12 17.79
N THR A 245 -24.10 -0.31 18.14
CA THR A 245 -23.58 -1.58 18.69
C THR A 245 -22.91 -1.28 20.01
N GLU A 246 -23.21 -2.07 21.04
CA GLU A 246 -22.64 -1.97 22.38
C GLU A 246 -21.75 -3.17 22.66
N LEU A 247 -20.58 -2.92 23.24
CA LEU A 247 -19.69 -3.94 23.78
C LEU A 247 -19.48 -3.69 25.27
N VAL A 248 -19.85 -4.65 26.11
CA VAL A 248 -19.54 -4.66 27.56
C VAL A 248 -18.23 -5.42 27.76
N ILE A 249 -17.33 -4.86 28.57
CA ILE A 249 -16.04 -5.47 28.88
C ILE A 249 -16.22 -6.56 29.95
N GLU A 250 -15.91 -7.80 29.59
CA GLU A 250 -16.12 -8.97 30.42
C GLU A 250 -14.83 -9.44 31.14
N SER A 251 -13.66 -9.00 30.66
CA SER A 251 -12.38 -9.35 31.27
C SER A 251 -11.36 -8.22 31.14
N THR A 252 -10.35 -8.23 32.03
CA THR A 252 -9.22 -7.26 31.99
C THR A 252 -8.47 -7.33 30.65
N GLU A 253 -8.31 -8.52 30.09
CA GLU A 253 -7.63 -8.70 28.79
C GLU A 253 -8.46 -8.11 27.64
N GLN A 254 -9.76 -8.34 27.64
CA GLN A 254 -10.66 -7.72 26.65
C GLN A 254 -10.66 -6.19 26.76
N GLY A 255 -10.50 -5.65 27.99
CA GLY A 255 -10.45 -4.21 28.23
C GLY A 255 -9.20 -3.51 27.74
N LYS A 256 -8.15 -4.21 27.30
CA LYS A 256 -6.99 -3.57 26.69
C LYS A 256 -7.38 -2.81 25.43
N ALA A 257 -6.77 -1.63 25.23
CA ALA A 257 -7.14 -0.70 24.16
C ALA A 257 -7.29 -1.38 22.78
N ASN A 258 -6.28 -2.14 22.36
CA ASN A 258 -6.32 -2.84 21.09
C ASN A 258 -7.35 -3.98 21.05
N ASN A 259 -7.61 -4.62 22.20
CA ASN A 259 -8.51 -5.77 22.26
C ASN A 259 -9.98 -5.34 22.25
N TRP A 260 -10.36 -4.31 23.05
CA TRP A 260 -11.75 -3.86 23.02
C TRP A 260 -12.13 -3.19 21.70
N SER A 261 -11.20 -2.46 21.04
CA SER A 261 -11.48 -1.86 19.74
C SER A 261 -11.68 -2.91 18.66
N TYR A 262 -10.87 -3.96 18.66
CA TYR A 262 -11.05 -5.11 17.78
C TYR A 262 -12.37 -5.85 18.04
N ALA A 263 -12.67 -6.11 19.33
CA ALA A 263 -13.93 -6.78 19.73
C ALA A 263 -15.17 -5.98 19.32
N LEU A 264 -15.14 -4.64 19.48
CA LEU A 264 -16.21 -3.75 19.04
C LEU A 264 -16.38 -3.79 17.52
N SER A 265 -15.27 -3.69 16.75
CA SER A 265 -15.29 -3.78 15.30
C SER A 265 -15.87 -5.13 14.82
N SER A 266 -15.43 -6.22 15.43
CA SER A 266 -15.97 -7.57 15.14
C SER A 266 -17.45 -7.66 15.40
N LYS A 267 -17.92 -7.11 16.52
CA LYS A 267 -19.36 -7.11 16.91
C LYS A 267 -20.20 -6.28 15.94
N ILE A 268 -19.73 -5.10 15.53
CA ILE A 268 -20.37 -4.29 14.48
C ILE A 268 -20.57 -5.13 13.21
N ASN A 269 -19.51 -5.79 12.75
CA ASN A 269 -19.54 -6.59 11.53
C ASN A 269 -20.48 -7.82 11.60
N GLN A 270 -20.74 -8.33 12.81
CA GLN A 270 -21.66 -9.44 13.07
C GLN A 270 -23.12 -8.96 13.16
N GLU A 271 -23.38 -7.86 13.83
CA GLU A 271 -24.73 -7.39 14.15
C GLU A 271 -25.31 -6.45 13.10
N GLN A 272 -24.46 -5.69 12.40
CA GLN A 272 -24.90 -4.65 11.47
C GLN A 272 -24.71 -5.07 10.01
N THR A 273 -25.70 -4.73 9.17
CA THR A 273 -25.64 -4.95 7.71
C THR A 273 -25.39 -3.66 6.92
N GLN A 274 -25.79 -2.52 7.47
CA GLN A 274 -25.67 -1.19 6.84
C GLN A 274 -24.42 -0.43 7.29
N ILE A 275 -23.69 -0.95 8.27
CA ILE A 275 -22.47 -0.40 8.81
C ILE A 275 -21.45 -1.52 8.93
N LYS A 276 -20.21 -1.21 8.58
CA LYS A 276 -19.07 -2.12 8.76
C LYS A 276 -17.91 -1.38 9.41
N ALA A 277 -17.16 -2.09 10.24
CA ALA A 277 -15.93 -1.57 10.85
C ALA A 277 -14.72 -2.30 10.29
N GLY A 278 -13.69 -1.55 9.92
CA GLY A 278 -12.37 -2.11 9.61
C GLY A 278 -11.75 -2.73 10.87
N GLN A 279 -11.03 -3.83 10.71
CA GLN A 279 -10.35 -4.57 11.79
C GLN A 279 -8.84 -4.52 11.60
#